data_d2be76c05b5cca32c3781139789a3c8d
#
_entry.id   d2be76c05b5cca32c3781139789a3c8d
#
_cell.length_a   1.000
_cell.length_b   1.000
_cell.length_c   1.000
_cell.angle_alpha   90.00
_cell.angle_beta   90.00
_cell.angle_gamma   90.00
#
_symmetry.space_group_name_H-M   'P 1'
#
loop_
_entity.id
_entity.type
_entity.pdbx_description
1 polymer ?
#
loop_
_entity_poly.entity_id
_entity_poly.type
_entity_poly.pdbx_seq_one_letter_code
_entity_poly.pdbx_strand_id
1 'polypeptide(L)'
;MKKYIIVFICLFISTSLQAQDRVTLLLDWFINPDHGPIIIAQEKGYFADAGLEVEVIAPADPADPPKMVAAGKADLAVSYQPQLHLQVAEGMPLVRVGTLVATPLNCLLVLKDGKIKSIADLKGKKVGFSVAGVEEALLTTILARNGLSMTDIELVNVNWSLSPSLMSGQVDAVIGAFRNFELNQMDIEGVPGRCFYLEEEGLPAYDELIYVANPDRMNKDIVRRFLQ
;
A
#
# COMPACT_ATOMS: atom_id res chain seq x y z
N MET A 1 71.18 7.89 37.22
CA MET A 1 69.97 7.12 36.89
C MET A 1 68.95 8.07 36.27
N LYS A 2 68.77 8.06 34.97
CA LYS A 2 67.77 8.93 34.24
C LYS A 2 66.45 8.17 34.17
N LYS A 3 65.37 8.71 34.81
CA LYS A 3 64.03 8.20 34.77
C LYS A 3 63.35 8.69 33.49
N TYR A 4 63.02 7.81 32.55
CA TYR A 4 62.20 8.12 31.37
C TYR A 4 60.70 8.00 31.79
N ILE A 5 59.99 9.10 31.73
CA ILE A 5 58.51 9.14 31.88
C ILE A 5 57.94 8.87 30.48
N ILE A 6 57.32 7.71 30.27
CA ILE A 6 56.57 7.40 29.06
C ILE A 6 55.15 7.97 29.26
N VAL A 7 54.83 9.04 28.54
CA VAL A 7 53.49 9.61 28.49
C VAL A 7 52.71 8.81 27.45
N PHE A 8 51.73 8.02 27.90
CA PHE A 8 50.82 7.29 27.04
C PHE A 8 49.70 8.26 26.61
N ILE A 9 49.76 8.77 25.38
CA ILE A 9 48.71 9.59 24.79
C ILE A 9 47.61 8.60 24.26
N CYS A 10 46.53 8.45 25.05
CA CYS A 10 45.29 7.80 24.59
C CYS A 10 44.59 8.71 23.59
N LEU A 11 44.71 8.43 22.29
CA LEU A 11 43.87 9.01 21.25
C LEU A 11 42.44 8.47 21.44
N PHE A 12 41.59 9.27 22.05
CA PHE A 12 40.14 9.04 22.00
C PHE A 12 39.66 9.37 20.58
N ILE A 13 39.49 8.35 19.74
CA ILE A 13 38.74 8.46 18.49
C ILE A 13 37.28 8.62 18.89
N SER A 14 36.82 9.86 18.99
CA SER A 14 35.42 10.18 19.13
C SER A 14 34.72 9.81 17.82
N THR A 15 34.19 8.60 17.71
CA THR A 15 33.20 8.30 16.68
C THR A 15 31.99 9.14 16.97
N SER A 16 31.79 10.18 16.18
CA SER A 16 30.54 10.95 16.22
C SER A 16 29.42 9.98 15.87
N LEU A 17 28.68 9.53 16.86
CA LEU A 17 27.40 8.82 16.64
C LEU A 17 26.47 9.88 16.05
N GLN A 18 26.40 9.95 14.74
CA GLN A 18 25.47 10.86 14.06
C GLN A 18 24.07 10.31 14.35
N ALA A 19 23.25 11.10 15.03
CA ALA A 19 21.85 10.74 15.29
C ALA A 19 21.16 10.52 13.94
N GLN A 20 20.51 9.39 13.79
CA GLN A 20 19.71 9.08 12.59
C GLN A 20 18.44 9.93 12.60
N ASP A 21 18.01 10.38 11.43
CA ASP A 21 16.71 11.03 11.28
C ASP A 21 15.61 9.97 11.35
N ARG A 22 14.62 10.23 12.22
CA ARG A 22 13.47 9.33 12.35
C ARG A 22 12.47 9.58 11.24
N VAL A 23 11.93 8.51 10.69
CA VAL A 23 10.90 8.50 9.64
C VAL A 23 9.82 7.50 10.02
N THR A 24 8.59 7.96 10.14
CA THR A 24 7.42 7.09 10.31
C THR A 24 6.81 6.82 8.94
N LEU A 25 6.85 5.55 8.51
CA LEU A 25 6.23 5.05 7.28
C LEU A 25 5.00 4.21 7.62
N LEU A 26 3.83 4.64 7.20
CA LEU A 26 2.61 3.83 7.26
C LEU A 26 2.48 2.98 6.00
N LEU A 27 2.21 1.70 6.17
CA LEU A 27 1.85 0.82 5.04
C LEU A 27 0.37 1.02 4.67
N ASP A 28 -0.01 0.60 3.48
CA ASP A 28 -1.40 0.59 2.99
C ASP A 28 -2.19 -0.62 3.51
N TRP A 29 -1.48 -1.70 3.83
CA TRP A 29 -2.04 -2.99 4.24
C TRP A 29 -1.19 -3.62 5.34
N PHE A 30 -1.59 -4.78 5.87
CA PHE A 30 -0.67 -5.59 6.67
C PHE A 30 0.52 -6.05 5.82
N ILE A 31 1.66 -6.35 6.46
CA ILE A 31 2.88 -6.74 5.76
C ILE A 31 2.60 -7.92 4.83
N ASN A 32 2.93 -7.76 3.56
CA ASN A 32 2.75 -8.73 2.50
C ASN A 32 3.92 -8.65 1.51
N PRO A 33 4.00 -9.52 0.47
CA PRO A 33 5.11 -9.53 -0.47
C PRO A 33 5.38 -8.23 -1.22
N ASP A 34 4.37 -7.36 -1.41
CA ASP A 34 4.52 -6.10 -2.13
C ASP A 34 5.34 -5.08 -1.33
N HIS A 35 5.41 -5.24 0.00
CA HIS A 35 6.29 -4.46 0.88
C HIS A 35 7.74 -4.99 0.91
N GLY A 36 8.08 -6.01 0.12
CA GLY A 36 9.39 -6.64 0.09
C GLY A 36 10.57 -5.65 -0.02
N PRO A 37 10.55 -4.64 -0.91
CA PRO A 37 11.63 -3.65 -1.00
C PRO A 37 11.85 -2.88 0.31
N ILE A 38 10.79 -2.50 1.02
CA ILE A 38 10.83 -1.78 2.30
C ILE A 38 11.49 -2.65 3.38
N ILE A 39 10.99 -3.89 3.51
CA ILE A 39 11.49 -4.84 4.52
C ILE A 39 12.95 -5.23 4.23
N ILE A 40 13.31 -5.43 2.96
CA ILE A 40 14.70 -5.72 2.58
C ILE A 40 15.60 -4.53 2.90
N ALA A 41 15.17 -3.29 2.64
CA ALA A 41 15.94 -2.10 2.96
C ALA A 41 16.20 -1.99 4.48
N GLN A 42 15.20 -2.31 5.29
CA GLN A 42 15.31 -2.33 6.74
C GLN A 42 16.26 -3.44 7.23
N GLU A 43 16.05 -4.68 6.79
CA GLU A 43 16.83 -5.85 7.23
C GLU A 43 18.28 -5.82 6.75
N LYS A 44 18.55 -5.22 5.59
CA LYS A 44 19.91 -5.04 5.05
C LYS A 44 20.61 -3.80 5.59
N GLY A 45 19.91 -2.96 6.37
CA GLY A 45 20.49 -1.75 6.95
C GLY A 45 20.61 -0.57 5.99
N TYR A 46 19.99 -0.61 4.80
CA TYR A 46 20.11 0.46 3.81
C TYR A 46 19.55 1.80 4.32
N PHE A 47 18.49 1.78 5.12
CA PHE A 47 18.00 2.98 5.78
C PHE A 47 19.00 3.51 6.79
N ALA A 48 19.61 2.64 7.59
CA ALA A 48 20.65 3.03 8.55
C ALA A 48 21.89 3.61 7.86
N ASP A 49 22.32 3.02 6.75
CA ASP A 49 23.43 3.51 5.93
C ASP A 49 23.13 4.89 5.31
N ALA A 50 21.84 5.16 5.03
CA ALA A 50 21.37 6.47 4.60
C ALA A 50 21.17 7.47 5.76
N GLY A 51 21.50 7.08 7.01
CA GLY A 51 21.32 7.91 8.20
C GLY A 51 19.87 8.06 8.63
N LEU A 52 19.03 7.06 8.35
CA LEU A 52 17.61 7.04 8.70
C LEU A 52 17.29 5.91 9.70
N GLU A 53 16.43 6.21 10.65
CA GLU A 53 15.73 5.26 11.50
C GLU A 53 14.26 5.20 11.03
N VAL A 54 13.91 4.18 10.24
CA VAL A 54 12.57 4.06 9.65
C VAL A 54 11.70 3.15 10.50
N GLU A 55 10.62 3.70 11.06
CA GLU A 55 9.58 2.95 11.75
C GLU A 55 8.48 2.59 10.75
N VAL A 56 8.34 1.29 10.43
CA VAL A 56 7.33 0.77 9.49
C VAL A 56 6.12 0.28 10.27
N ILE A 57 4.96 0.86 10.02
CA ILE A 57 3.72 0.60 10.77
C ILE A 57 2.63 0.13 9.82
N ALA A 58 2.07 -1.05 10.07
CA ALA A 58 0.84 -1.49 9.42
C ALA A 58 -0.36 -0.71 9.98
N PRO A 59 -1.31 -0.26 9.15
CA PRO A 59 -2.41 0.58 9.60
C PRO A 59 -3.46 -0.22 10.39
N ALA A 60 -4.19 0.49 11.27
CA ALA A 60 -5.37 -0.06 11.94
C ALA A 60 -6.60 -0.12 11.02
N ASP A 61 -6.71 0.83 10.08
CA ASP A 61 -7.72 0.89 9.02
C ASP A 61 -7.00 1.15 7.68
N PRO A 62 -7.27 0.37 6.61
CA PRO A 62 -6.58 0.51 5.33
C PRO A 62 -6.85 1.83 4.60
N ALA A 63 -7.90 2.56 4.97
CA ALA A 63 -8.21 3.88 4.39
C ALA A 63 -7.51 5.06 5.07
N ASP A 64 -6.77 4.84 6.17
CA ASP A 64 -6.25 5.92 7.01
C ASP A 64 -4.83 6.42 6.67
N PRO A 65 -3.88 5.62 6.16
CA PRO A 65 -2.49 6.03 6.02
C PRO A 65 -2.26 7.39 5.34
N PRO A 66 -2.82 7.68 4.15
CA PRO A 66 -2.63 8.98 3.53
C PRO A 66 -3.26 10.13 4.31
N LYS A 67 -4.39 9.90 5.01
CA LYS A 67 -5.03 10.91 5.87
C LYS A 67 -4.14 11.27 7.07
N MET A 68 -3.45 10.27 7.64
CA MET A 68 -2.50 10.47 8.73
C MET A 68 -1.31 11.31 8.29
N VAL A 69 -0.78 11.07 7.09
CA VAL A 69 0.30 11.88 6.49
C VAL A 69 -0.20 13.30 6.20
N ALA A 70 -1.38 13.46 5.61
CA ALA A 70 -1.99 14.78 5.38
C ALA A 70 -2.14 15.58 6.68
N ALA A 71 -2.51 14.91 7.77
CA ALA A 71 -2.62 15.50 9.11
C ALA A 71 -1.27 15.73 9.81
N GLY A 72 -0.14 15.29 9.24
CA GLY A 72 1.20 15.37 9.81
C GLY A 72 1.43 14.48 11.03
N LYS A 73 0.75 13.33 11.07
CA LYS A 73 0.91 12.31 12.12
C LYS A 73 1.85 11.17 11.71
N ALA A 74 2.29 11.17 10.45
CA ALA A 74 3.33 10.32 9.89
C ALA A 74 4.05 11.09 8.79
N ASP A 75 5.27 10.67 8.43
CA ASP A 75 6.08 11.33 7.43
C ASP A 75 5.74 10.87 6.02
N LEU A 76 5.58 9.57 5.86
CA LEU A 76 5.30 8.91 4.60
C LEU A 76 4.17 7.88 4.77
N ALA A 77 3.46 7.61 3.68
CA ALA A 77 2.59 6.45 3.59
C ALA A 77 2.73 5.77 2.24
N VAL A 78 2.53 4.46 2.21
CA VAL A 78 2.17 3.73 1.01
C VAL A 78 0.70 4.03 0.72
N SER A 79 0.37 4.28 -0.53
CA SER A 79 -0.97 4.63 -0.99
C SER A 79 -1.13 4.20 -2.45
N TYR A 80 -2.33 4.35 -2.99
CA TYR A 80 -2.66 3.99 -4.37
C TYR A 80 -2.74 5.26 -5.23
N GLN A 81 -2.22 5.22 -6.46
CA GLN A 81 -2.26 6.41 -7.33
C GLN A 81 -3.70 6.92 -7.57
N PRO A 82 -4.72 6.08 -7.83
CA PRO A 82 -6.09 6.56 -7.96
C PRO A 82 -6.63 7.21 -6.69
N GLN A 83 -6.29 6.67 -5.51
CA GLN A 83 -6.67 7.25 -4.22
C GLN A 83 -6.06 8.63 -4.01
N LEU A 84 -4.77 8.80 -4.34
CA LEU A 84 -4.11 10.09 -4.27
C LEU A 84 -4.83 11.14 -5.12
N HIS A 85 -5.24 10.78 -6.35
CA HIS A 85 -5.95 11.70 -7.23
C HIS A 85 -7.29 12.17 -6.64
N LEU A 86 -8.07 11.26 -6.04
CA LEU A 86 -9.33 11.60 -5.37
C LEU A 86 -9.08 12.52 -4.17
N GLN A 87 -8.14 12.16 -3.31
CA GLN A 87 -7.84 12.91 -2.08
C GLN A 87 -7.29 14.31 -2.37
N VAL A 88 -6.45 14.46 -3.39
CA VAL A 88 -5.94 15.79 -3.82
C VAL A 88 -7.07 16.62 -4.43
N ALA A 89 -7.98 16.01 -5.20
CA ALA A 89 -9.16 16.71 -5.73
C ALA A 89 -10.10 17.19 -4.59
N GLU A 90 -10.12 16.49 -3.47
CA GLU A 90 -10.83 16.89 -2.24
C GLU A 90 -10.07 17.93 -1.40
N GLY A 91 -8.87 18.34 -1.83
CA GLY A 91 -8.05 19.36 -1.17
C GLY A 91 -7.11 18.83 -0.11
N MET A 92 -6.86 17.53 -0.01
CA MET A 92 -5.86 17.00 0.91
C MET A 92 -4.45 17.43 0.49
N PRO A 93 -3.60 17.90 1.43
CA PRO A 93 -2.22 18.29 1.14
C PRO A 93 -1.33 17.06 1.02
N LEU A 94 -1.43 16.37 -0.10
CA LEU A 94 -0.67 15.17 -0.41
C LEU A 94 0.02 15.29 -1.76
N VAL A 95 1.21 14.72 -1.86
CA VAL A 95 1.98 14.61 -3.10
C VAL A 95 2.64 13.24 -3.18
N ARG A 96 2.71 12.68 -4.39
CA ARG A 96 3.53 11.51 -4.66
C ARG A 96 5.00 11.87 -4.62
N VAL A 97 5.78 11.09 -3.89
CA VAL A 97 7.25 11.27 -3.78
C VAL A 97 8.04 10.10 -4.37
N GLY A 98 7.40 8.95 -4.57
CA GLY A 98 8.04 7.77 -5.17
C GLY A 98 7.03 6.73 -5.62
N THR A 99 7.51 5.66 -6.25
CA THR A 99 6.71 4.49 -6.66
C THR A 99 7.31 3.23 -6.06
N LEU A 100 6.45 2.41 -5.47
CA LEU A 100 6.82 1.08 -4.96
C LEU A 100 6.47 0.01 -6.00
N VAL A 101 5.25 0.06 -6.59
CA VAL A 101 4.81 -0.86 -7.64
C VAL A 101 4.20 -0.07 -8.80
N ALA A 102 4.85 -0.14 -9.97
CA ALA A 102 4.55 0.68 -11.15
C ALA A 102 3.54 0.04 -12.13
N THR A 103 2.80 -0.98 -11.70
CA THR A 103 1.80 -1.67 -12.52
C THR A 103 0.56 -1.94 -11.70
N PRO A 104 -0.64 -1.98 -12.30
CA PRO A 104 -1.87 -2.37 -11.60
C PRO A 104 -1.75 -3.79 -11.04
N LEU A 105 -2.08 -3.97 -9.78
CA LEU A 105 -2.22 -5.27 -9.11
C LEU A 105 -3.68 -5.58 -8.79
N ASN A 106 -4.47 -4.53 -8.52
CA ASN A 106 -5.87 -4.63 -8.16
C ASN A 106 -6.69 -5.33 -9.25
N CYS A 107 -7.59 -6.19 -8.83
CA CYS A 107 -8.56 -6.85 -9.70
C CYS A 107 -9.89 -7.04 -8.99
N LEU A 108 -10.94 -7.25 -9.76
CA LEU A 108 -12.17 -7.82 -9.25
C LEU A 108 -11.99 -9.35 -9.20
N LEU A 109 -11.91 -9.89 -7.99
CA LEU A 109 -11.66 -11.30 -7.72
C LEU A 109 -12.97 -12.05 -7.45
N VAL A 110 -13.15 -13.19 -8.12
CA VAL A 110 -14.30 -14.09 -7.98
C VAL A 110 -13.83 -15.54 -7.83
N LEU A 111 -14.71 -16.44 -7.40
CA LEU A 111 -14.42 -17.87 -7.45
C LEU A 111 -14.26 -18.34 -8.90
N LYS A 112 -13.18 -19.07 -9.22
CA LYS A 112 -12.84 -19.54 -10.56
C LYS A 112 -13.98 -20.37 -11.18
N ASP A 113 -14.53 -21.30 -10.41
CA ASP A 113 -15.62 -22.18 -10.83
C ASP A 113 -17.02 -21.64 -10.44
N GLY A 114 -17.06 -20.37 -9.94
CA GLY A 114 -18.28 -19.69 -9.59
C GLY A 114 -19.16 -19.31 -10.79
N LYS A 115 -20.31 -18.72 -10.50
CA LYS A 115 -21.31 -18.33 -11.51
C LYS A 115 -20.97 -17.03 -12.24
N ILE A 116 -20.09 -16.19 -11.68
CA ILE A 116 -19.70 -14.90 -12.26
C ILE A 116 -18.64 -15.18 -13.33
N LYS A 117 -18.96 -14.93 -14.59
CA LYS A 117 -18.08 -15.15 -15.74
C LYS A 117 -17.73 -13.85 -16.47
N SER A 118 -18.47 -12.77 -16.19
CA SER A 118 -18.28 -11.41 -16.71
C SER A 118 -18.66 -10.38 -15.63
N ILE A 119 -18.28 -9.13 -15.82
CA ILE A 119 -18.69 -8.02 -14.92
C ILE A 119 -20.22 -7.87 -14.91
N ALA A 120 -20.90 -8.14 -16.03
CA ALA A 120 -22.37 -8.07 -16.10
C ALA A 120 -23.08 -9.06 -15.17
N ASP A 121 -22.43 -10.17 -14.79
CA ASP A 121 -22.98 -11.17 -13.86
C ASP A 121 -23.00 -10.70 -12.40
N LEU A 122 -22.43 -9.52 -12.13
CA LEU A 122 -22.48 -8.89 -10.79
C LEU A 122 -23.87 -8.36 -10.41
N LYS A 123 -24.80 -8.28 -11.37
CA LYS A 123 -26.15 -7.81 -11.07
C LYS A 123 -26.82 -8.62 -9.95
N GLY A 124 -27.25 -7.93 -8.89
CA GLY A 124 -27.85 -8.54 -7.70
C GLY A 124 -26.85 -9.28 -6.80
N LYS A 125 -25.54 -9.08 -6.98
CA LYS A 125 -24.48 -9.75 -6.21
C LYS A 125 -23.95 -8.87 -5.09
N LYS A 126 -23.35 -9.54 -4.09
CA LYS A 126 -22.60 -8.90 -3.02
C LYS A 126 -21.14 -8.74 -3.46
N VAL A 127 -20.66 -7.51 -3.46
CA VAL A 127 -19.27 -7.18 -3.77
C VAL A 127 -18.59 -6.63 -2.52
N GLY A 128 -17.57 -7.33 -2.04
CA GLY A 128 -16.75 -6.91 -0.90
C GLY A 128 -15.74 -5.85 -1.32
N PHE A 129 -15.44 -4.93 -0.41
CA PHE A 129 -14.39 -3.92 -0.55
C PHE A 129 -13.71 -3.66 0.80
N SER A 130 -12.52 -3.08 0.78
CA SER A 130 -11.71 -2.78 1.97
C SER A 130 -11.34 -1.30 2.09
N VAL A 131 -10.83 -0.69 1.01
CA VAL A 131 -10.35 0.71 1.02
C VAL A 131 -11.44 1.62 0.48
N ALA A 132 -12.16 2.25 1.40
CA ALA A 132 -13.26 3.14 1.06
C ALA A 132 -12.82 4.33 0.18
N GLY A 133 -13.71 4.71 -0.75
CA GLY A 133 -13.53 5.80 -1.69
C GLY A 133 -12.87 5.35 -3.00
N VAL A 134 -11.67 4.77 -2.95
CA VAL A 134 -10.96 4.37 -4.17
C VAL A 134 -11.59 3.15 -4.82
N GLU A 135 -11.90 2.11 -4.06
CA GLU A 135 -12.44 0.86 -4.60
C GLU A 135 -13.85 1.05 -5.13
N GLU A 136 -14.68 1.90 -4.50
CA GLU A 136 -15.98 2.29 -5.03
C GLU A 136 -15.85 3.07 -6.36
N ALA A 137 -14.86 3.96 -6.49
CA ALA A 137 -14.64 4.71 -7.72
C ALA A 137 -14.18 3.79 -8.87
N LEU A 138 -13.27 2.85 -8.60
CA LEU A 138 -12.83 1.85 -9.56
C LEU A 138 -14.00 0.95 -9.98
N LEU A 139 -14.75 0.44 -9.02
CA LEU A 139 -15.91 -0.42 -9.26
C LEU A 139 -17.00 0.28 -10.04
N THR A 140 -17.32 1.55 -9.70
CA THR A 140 -18.27 2.36 -10.45
C THR A 140 -17.90 2.44 -11.93
N THR A 141 -16.62 2.61 -12.23
CA THR A 141 -16.13 2.74 -13.60
C THR A 141 -16.30 1.45 -14.39
N ILE A 142 -15.91 0.30 -13.84
CA ILE A 142 -16.04 -0.98 -14.55
C ILE A 142 -17.49 -1.44 -14.67
N LEU A 143 -18.34 -1.17 -13.68
CA LEU A 143 -19.77 -1.44 -13.74
C LEU A 143 -20.43 -0.64 -14.88
N ALA A 144 -20.17 0.67 -14.94
CA ALA A 144 -20.75 1.54 -15.96
C ALA A 144 -20.39 1.09 -17.39
N ARG A 145 -19.16 0.63 -17.61
CA ARG A 145 -18.71 0.09 -18.91
C ARG A 145 -19.43 -1.20 -19.30
N ASN A 146 -19.94 -1.94 -18.32
CA ASN A 146 -20.67 -3.20 -18.51
C ASN A 146 -22.19 -3.04 -18.37
N GLY A 147 -22.71 -1.80 -18.44
CA GLY A 147 -24.15 -1.50 -18.41
C GLY A 147 -24.79 -1.65 -17.02
N LEU A 148 -23.98 -1.64 -15.97
CA LEU A 148 -24.41 -1.70 -14.57
C LEU A 148 -24.08 -0.40 -13.84
N SER A 149 -24.68 -0.26 -12.67
CA SER A 149 -24.43 0.84 -11.74
C SER A 149 -24.21 0.29 -10.32
N MET A 150 -23.79 1.14 -9.39
CA MET A 150 -23.63 0.77 -7.97
C MET A 150 -24.97 0.33 -7.33
N THR A 151 -26.11 0.74 -7.87
CA THR A 151 -27.44 0.30 -7.39
C THR A 151 -27.83 -1.11 -7.85
N ASP A 152 -27.08 -1.69 -8.80
CA ASP A 152 -27.31 -3.06 -9.27
C ASP A 152 -26.57 -4.11 -8.41
N ILE A 153 -25.78 -3.70 -7.43
CA ILE A 153 -25.01 -4.58 -6.53
C ILE A 153 -25.27 -4.24 -5.07
N GLU A 154 -24.93 -5.16 -4.16
CA GLU A 154 -24.82 -4.89 -2.72
C GLU A 154 -23.34 -4.74 -2.34
N LEU A 155 -22.92 -3.54 -1.96
CA LEU A 155 -21.53 -3.27 -1.56
C LEU A 155 -21.35 -3.59 -0.07
N VAL A 156 -20.34 -4.40 0.27
CA VAL A 156 -20.10 -4.87 1.64
C VAL A 156 -18.66 -4.53 2.05
N ASN A 157 -18.49 -3.73 3.10
CA ASN A 157 -17.15 -3.54 3.68
C ASN A 157 -16.73 -4.83 4.39
N VAL A 158 -15.65 -5.45 3.88
CA VAL A 158 -15.07 -6.68 4.43
C VAL A 158 -13.79 -6.42 5.21
N ASN A 159 -13.39 -5.15 5.32
CA ASN A 159 -12.17 -4.72 6.01
C ASN A 159 -10.96 -5.55 5.52
N TRP A 160 -10.22 -6.21 6.41
CA TRP A 160 -9.02 -6.99 6.11
C TRP A 160 -9.27 -8.37 5.45
N SER A 161 -10.56 -8.71 5.18
CA SER A 161 -10.98 -10.08 4.88
C SER A 161 -11.40 -10.28 3.41
N LEU A 162 -10.65 -9.74 2.43
CA LEU A 162 -10.99 -9.88 1.00
C LEU A 162 -11.14 -11.35 0.60
N SER A 163 -10.05 -12.12 0.53
CA SER A 163 -10.10 -13.54 0.15
C SER A 163 -10.93 -14.39 1.13
N PRO A 164 -10.82 -14.24 2.47
CA PRO A 164 -11.64 -15.03 3.38
C PRO A 164 -13.16 -14.83 3.20
N SER A 165 -13.60 -13.59 2.94
CA SER A 165 -15.03 -13.29 2.72
C SER A 165 -15.55 -13.89 1.40
N LEU A 166 -14.71 -13.91 0.37
CA LEU A 166 -15.04 -14.56 -0.90
C LEU A 166 -15.06 -16.09 -0.77
N MET A 167 -14.04 -16.69 -0.15
CA MET A 167 -13.94 -18.13 0.04
C MET A 167 -15.07 -18.71 0.90
N SER A 168 -15.51 -17.96 1.92
CA SER A 168 -16.63 -18.38 2.78
C SER A 168 -18.02 -18.15 2.16
N GLY A 169 -18.09 -17.43 1.03
CA GLY A 169 -19.37 -17.08 0.40
C GLY A 169 -20.12 -15.95 1.11
N GLN A 170 -19.45 -15.18 1.98
CA GLN A 170 -20.04 -13.97 2.59
C GLN A 170 -20.34 -12.92 1.51
N VAL A 171 -19.47 -12.85 0.49
CA VAL A 171 -19.64 -12.04 -0.72
C VAL A 171 -19.43 -12.90 -1.97
N ASP A 172 -19.97 -12.45 -3.11
CA ASP A 172 -19.87 -13.15 -4.39
C ASP A 172 -18.61 -12.75 -5.19
N ALA A 173 -18.09 -11.55 -4.93
CA ALA A 173 -16.87 -10.99 -5.52
C ALA A 173 -16.20 -10.03 -4.53
N VAL A 174 -14.93 -9.71 -4.74
CA VAL A 174 -14.24 -8.63 -4.03
C VAL A 174 -13.47 -7.75 -5.00
N ILE A 175 -13.51 -6.44 -4.78
CA ILE A 175 -12.65 -5.44 -5.43
C ILE A 175 -11.52 -5.07 -4.45
N GLY A 176 -10.35 -4.72 -4.95
CA GLY A 176 -9.19 -4.41 -4.10
C GLY A 176 -8.23 -5.57 -3.92
N ALA A 177 -8.59 -6.77 -4.35
CA ALA A 177 -7.71 -7.93 -4.28
C ALA A 177 -6.54 -7.81 -5.26
N PHE A 178 -5.32 -8.13 -4.81
CA PHE A 178 -4.13 -8.12 -5.65
C PHE A 178 -3.90 -9.47 -6.31
N ARG A 179 -3.64 -9.43 -7.63
CA ARG A 179 -3.42 -10.63 -8.45
C ARG A 179 -2.21 -11.48 -8.04
N ASN A 180 -1.24 -10.86 -7.37
CA ASN A 180 -0.03 -11.51 -6.88
C ASN A 180 -0.09 -11.89 -5.39
N PHE A 181 -1.14 -11.51 -4.67
CA PHE A 181 -1.29 -11.80 -3.25
C PHE A 181 -2.58 -12.58 -2.98
N GLU A 182 -3.78 -11.96 -3.00
CA GLU A 182 -5.03 -12.63 -2.66
C GLU A 182 -5.37 -13.78 -3.62
N LEU A 183 -5.07 -13.64 -4.92
CA LEU A 183 -5.28 -14.71 -5.88
C LEU A 183 -4.40 -15.93 -5.55
N ASN A 184 -3.12 -15.70 -5.22
CA ASN A 184 -2.22 -16.78 -4.82
C ASN A 184 -2.62 -17.39 -3.46
N GLN A 185 -3.11 -16.56 -2.52
CA GLN A 185 -3.63 -17.05 -1.24
C GLN A 185 -4.79 -18.03 -1.46
N MET A 186 -5.73 -17.71 -2.32
CA MET A 186 -6.85 -18.59 -2.65
C MET A 186 -6.40 -19.92 -3.30
N ASP A 187 -5.40 -19.88 -4.16
CA ASP A 187 -4.82 -21.09 -4.76
C ASP A 187 -4.15 -21.98 -3.71
N ILE A 188 -3.42 -21.39 -2.75
CA ILE A 188 -2.79 -22.13 -1.62
C ILE A 188 -3.86 -22.78 -0.74
N GLU A 189 -4.97 -22.09 -0.48
CA GLU A 189 -6.09 -22.60 0.32
C GLU A 189 -6.96 -23.62 -0.44
N GLY A 190 -6.64 -23.92 -1.70
CA GLY A 190 -7.37 -24.89 -2.52
C GLY A 190 -8.76 -24.41 -2.99
N VAL A 191 -9.01 -23.10 -2.92
CA VAL A 191 -10.23 -22.46 -3.41
C VAL A 191 -9.84 -21.45 -4.50
N PRO A 192 -9.54 -21.90 -5.73
CA PRO A 192 -8.96 -21.05 -6.76
C PRO A 192 -9.88 -19.91 -7.15
N GLY A 193 -9.27 -18.71 -7.26
CA GLY A 193 -9.88 -17.50 -7.73
C GLY A 193 -9.71 -17.28 -9.24
N ARG A 194 -10.40 -16.24 -9.73
CA ARG A 194 -10.19 -15.63 -11.04
C ARG A 194 -10.31 -14.13 -10.93
N CYS A 195 -9.31 -13.42 -11.43
CA CYS A 195 -9.30 -11.97 -11.54
C CYS A 195 -9.90 -11.50 -12.87
N PHE A 196 -10.72 -10.44 -12.80
CA PHE A 196 -10.94 -9.52 -13.89
C PHE A 196 -9.99 -8.33 -13.68
N TYR A 197 -9.03 -8.18 -14.56
CA TYR A 197 -8.01 -7.14 -14.44
C TYR A 197 -8.61 -5.78 -14.83
N LEU A 198 -8.47 -4.80 -13.95
CA LEU A 198 -9.16 -3.51 -14.11
C LEU A 198 -8.75 -2.81 -15.41
N GLU A 199 -7.49 -2.92 -15.82
CA GLU A 199 -6.97 -2.38 -17.07
C GLU A 199 -7.58 -3.07 -18.31
N GLU A 200 -7.97 -4.35 -18.21
CA GLU A 200 -8.67 -5.07 -19.27
C GLU A 200 -10.17 -4.71 -19.30
N GLU A 201 -10.72 -4.32 -18.15
CA GLU A 201 -12.10 -3.86 -18.02
C GLU A 201 -12.25 -2.34 -18.29
N GLY A 202 -11.17 -1.73 -18.80
CA GLY A 202 -11.19 -0.39 -19.38
C GLY A 202 -10.78 0.74 -18.48
N LEU A 203 -10.17 0.49 -17.32
CA LEU A 203 -9.44 1.53 -16.61
C LEU A 203 -8.09 1.78 -17.30
N PRO A 204 -7.57 3.01 -17.29
CA PRO A 204 -6.19 3.26 -17.70
C PRO A 204 -5.22 2.55 -16.75
N ALA A 205 -4.06 2.14 -17.26
CA ALA A 205 -2.98 1.66 -16.41
C ALA A 205 -2.51 2.76 -15.44
N TYR A 206 -2.17 2.37 -14.23
CA TYR A 206 -1.72 3.25 -13.15
C TYR A 206 -0.65 2.57 -12.29
N ASP A 207 0.06 3.35 -11.47
CA ASP A 207 0.97 2.80 -10.48
C ASP A 207 0.16 2.34 -9.26
N GLU A 208 0.25 1.03 -8.92
CA GLU A 208 -0.55 0.49 -7.82
C GLU A 208 -0.11 1.06 -6.48
N LEU A 209 1.16 0.89 -6.12
CA LEU A 209 1.66 1.38 -4.85
C LEU A 209 2.64 2.52 -5.05
N ILE A 210 2.34 3.64 -4.41
CA ILE A 210 3.14 4.86 -4.42
C ILE A 210 3.46 5.30 -2.99
N TYR A 211 4.53 6.05 -2.82
CA TYR A 211 4.80 6.76 -1.59
C TYR A 211 4.21 8.17 -1.67
N VAL A 212 3.48 8.56 -0.62
CA VAL A 212 2.91 9.90 -0.47
C VAL A 212 3.46 10.61 0.75
N ALA A 213 3.59 11.93 0.65
CA ALA A 213 4.01 12.83 1.72
C ALA A 213 3.13 14.09 1.75
N ASN A 214 3.14 14.80 2.87
CA ASN A 214 2.55 16.13 2.95
C ASN A 214 3.59 17.16 2.42
N PRO A 215 3.32 17.88 1.31
CA PRO A 215 4.28 18.81 0.71
C PRO A 215 4.70 19.97 1.61
N ASP A 216 3.83 20.38 2.56
CA ASP A 216 4.08 21.50 3.45
C ASP A 216 4.90 21.09 4.69
N ARG A 217 5.05 19.78 4.94
CA ARG A 217 5.71 19.24 6.14
C ARG A 217 6.92 18.37 5.83
N MET A 218 7.01 17.78 4.65
CA MET A 218 8.08 16.85 4.31
C MET A 218 9.46 17.51 4.31
N ASN A 219 10.45 16.81 4.87
CA ASN A 219 11.84 17.12 4.67
C ASN A 219 12.32 16.47 3.36
N LYS A 220 12.60 17.28 2.34
CA LYS A 220 13.00 16.79 1.01
C LYS A 220 14.30 15.98 1.01
N ASP A 221 15.23 16.27 1.92
CA ASP A 221 16.47 15.51 2.04
C ASP A 221 16.21 14.12 2.62
N ILE A 222 15.39 14.03 3.66
CA ILE A 222 14.97 12.76 4.24
C ILE A 222 14.26 11.90 3.19
N VAL A 223 13.29 12.48 2.47
CA VAL A 223 12.56 11.77 1.40
C VAL A 223 13.51 11.26 0.32
N ARG A 224 14.49 12.09 -0.11
CA ARG A 224 15.49 11.67 -1.10
C ARG A 224 16.34 10.49 -0.61
N ARG A 225 16.81 10.53 0.64
CA ARG A 225 17.60 9.44 1.24
C ARG A 225 16.79 8.16 1.44
N PHE A 226 15.48 8.29 1.75
CA PHE A 226 14.57 7.16 1.87
C PHE A 226 14.35 6.43 0.52
N LEU A 227 14.35 7.15 -0.60
CA LEU A 227 14.10 6.62 -1.93
C LEU A 227 15.34 6.10 -2.68
N GLN A 228 16.54 6.28 -2.14
CA GLN A 228 17.82 5.82 -2.71
C GLN A 228 18.15 4.37 -2.33
#